data_c8947810680d9cf9974628b2099f86f8
#
_entry.id   c8947810680d9cf9974628b2099f86f8
#
_cell.length_a   1.000
_cell.length_b   1.000
_cell.length_c   1.000
_cell.angle_alpha   90.00
_cell.angle_beta   90.00
_cell.angle_gamma   90.00
#
_symmetry.space_group_name_H-M   'P 1'
#
loop_
_entity.id
_entity.type
_entity.pdbx_description
1 polymer ?
#
loop_
_entity_poly.entity_id
_entity_poly.type
_entity_poly.pdbx_seq_one_letter_code
_entity_poly.pdbx_strand_id
1 'polypeptide(L)'
;KEGEFYSNFYGGILIKSEHVEHVLYMMHVFVSENEINEEIKWQKVNAFTFDKYQKVVDFIFDLLKSDLIKIRIFFRNNQYIATNLTKEHKRKEYSMLYYQFIKHAFGLRYSNRTQKDIYLKIMLDNIPLKGEDKSEFINFIYRLNSDEGFQKAKIRIRMRDIGEVDSKEQLPLQMMDLILGAICFRLNNRHKIKDSNTNKRGKRTVLKEKLYKHIVYKIRELKPGFNIGESTGISAMDDKWNYPYSHWSFKPYSCVRDLSKSKKKKDGPLKPTW
;
A
#
# COMPACT_ATOMS: atom_id res chain seq x y z
N LYS A 1 -9.25 -5.45 -0.54
CA LYS A 1 -9.68 -5.98 0.79
C LYS A 1 -10.68 -5.00 1.39
N GLU A 2 -11.88 -5.42 1.66
CA GLU A 2 -12.92 -4.61 2.28
C GLU A 2 -12.80 -4.62 3.81
N GLY A 3 -13.17 -3.52 4.43
CA GLY A 3 -13.25 -3.37 5.86
C GLY A 3 -14.26 -2.32 6.25
N GLU A 4 -14.67 -2.31 7.50
CA GLU A 4 -15.69 -1.42 8.03
C GLU A 4 -15.30 0.06 7.91
N PHE A 5 -14.06 0.41 8.32
CA PHE A 5 -13.59 1.79 8.36
C PHE A 5 -12.77 2.19 7.14
N TYR A 6 -12.08 1.23 6.55
CA TYR A 6 -11.20 1.43 5.41
C TYR A 6 -11.28 0.25 4.44
N SER A 7 -11.24 0.54 3.15
CA SER A 7 -11.30 -0.43 2.07
C SER A 7 -10.30 -0.13 0.96
N ASN A 8 -10.31 -0.91 -0.13
CA ASN A 8 -9.50 -0.70 -1.33
C ASN A 8 -8.01 -0.48 -0.98
N PHE A 9 -7.43 -1.43 -0.23
CA PHE A 9 -6.01 -1.37 0.12
C PHE A 9 -5.14 -1.79 -1.05
N TYR A 10 -4.31 -0.87 -1.54
CA TYR A 10 -3.27 -1.13 -2.52
C TYR A 10 -1.91 -0.84 -1.91
N GLY A 11 -0.95 -1.68 -2.22
CA GLY A 11 0.44 -1.51 -1.82
C GLY A 11 1.35 -1.76 -3.00
N GLY A 12 2.46 -1.05 -3.06
CA GLY A 12 3.44 -1.28 -4.09
C GLY A 12 4.85 -0.94 -3.64
N ILE A 13 5.79 -1.69 -4.19
CA ILE A 13 7.23 -1.45 -4.06
C ILE A 13 7.71 -0.90 -5.38
N LEU A 14 8.46 0.19 -5.33
CA LEU A 14 9.17 0.73 -6.48
C LEU A 14 10.65 0.50 -6.29
N ILE A 15 11.30 -0.03 -7.33
CA ILE A 15 12.74 -0.28 -7.40
C ILE A 15 13.25 0.41 -8.67
N LYS A 16 14.32 1.17 -8.57
CA LYS A 16 14.98 1.72 -9.76
C LYS A 16 15.61 0.59 -10.55
N SER A 17 15.57 0.67 -11.89
CA SER A 17 16.08 -0.40 -12.77
C SER A 17 17.53 -0.77 -12.48
N GLU A 18 18.37 0.19 -12.12
CA GLU A 18 19.76 0.00 -11.74
C GLU A 18 19.97 -0.83 -10.46
N HIS A 19 18.95 -0.94 -9.61
CA HIS A 19 19.00 -1.67 -8.34
C HIS A 19 18.24 -3.00 -8.36
N VAL A 20 17.48 -3.30 -9.41
CA VAL A 20 16.57 -4.46 -9.44
C VAL A 20 17.30 -5.77 -9.17
N GLU A 21 18.36 -6.06 -9.92
CA GLU A 21 19.13 -7.31 -9.77
C GLU A 21 19.73 -7.43 -8.37
N HIS A 22 20.33 -6.35 -7.89
CA HIS A 22 20.94 -6.32 -6.56
C HIS A 22 19.91 -6.53 -5.45
N VAL A 23 18.76 -5.84 -5.51
CA VAL A 23 17.68 -5.96 -4.51
C VAL A 23 17.09 -7.37 -4.52
N LEU A 24 16.83 -7.94 -5.70
CA LEU A 24 16.31 -9.30 -5.79
C LEU A 24 17.32 -10.33 -5.26
N TYR A 25 18.61 -10.18 -5.57
CA TYR A 25 19.67 -11.01 -5.03
C TYR A 25 19.69 -10.94 -3.49
N MET A 26 19.70 -9.74 -2.91
CA MET A 26 19.65 -9.55 -1.45
C MET A 26 18.42 -10.20 -0.81
N MET A 27 17.24 -10.08 -1.45
CA MET A 27 16.01 -10.72 -0.97
C MET A 27 16.12 -12.26 -0.98
N HIS A 28 16.69 -12.84 -2.03
CA HIS A 28 16.88 -14.30 -2.12
C HIS A 28 17.90 -14.81 -1.10
N VAL A 29 19.02 -14.13 -0.92
CA VAL A 29 20.01 -14.45 0.09
C VAL A 29 19.39 -14.40 1.48
N PHE A 30 18.68 -13.30 1.80
CA PHE A 30 18.02 -13.12 3.09
C PHE A 30 17.01 -14.25 3.40
N VAL A 31 16.18 -14.63 2.43
CA VAL A 31 15.20 -15.71 2.59
C VAL A 31 15.87 -17.04 2.84
N SER A 32 16.98 -17.33 2.11
CA SER A 32 17.78 -18.55 2.26
C SER A 32 18.46 -18.62 3.63
N GLU A 33 19.15 -17.56 4.04
CA GLU A 33 19.87 -17.49 5.33
C GLU A 33 18.95 -17.59 6.56
N ASN A 34 17.71 -17.14 6.43
CA ASN A 34 16.71 -17.22 7.50
C ASN A 34 15.78 -18.44 7.38
N GLU A 35 16.10 -19.39 6.48
CA GLU A 35 15.34 -20.63 6.27
C GLU A 35 13.82 -20.37 6.10
N ILE A 36 13.47 -19.37 5.29
CA ILE A 36 12.07 -19.05 4.97
C ILE A 36 11.69 -19.84 3.71
N ASN A 37 11.23 -21.06 3.91
CA ASN A 37 10.91 -21.99 2.81
C ASN A 37 9.49 -21.85 2.29
N GLU A 38 8.66 -21.06 2.95
CA GLU A 38 7.27 -20.84 2.56
C GLU A 38 7.04 -19.40 2.12
N GLU A 39 6.03 -19.24 1.25
CA GLU A 39 5.56 -17.92 0.84
C GLU A 39 5.28 -17.00 2.04
N ILE A 40 5.87 -15.83 2.05
CA ILE A 40 5.68 -14.80 3.08
C ILE A 40 4.30 -14.15 2.89
N LYS A 41 3.39 -14.37 3.82
CA LYS A 41 2.04 -13.79 3.80
C LYS A 41 1.59 -13.34 5.18
N TRP A 42 0.93 -12.17 5.25
CA TRP A 42 0.30 -11.69 6.48
C TRP A 42 -0.63 -12.72 7.11
N GLN A 43 -1.31 -13.52 6.29
CA GLN A 43 -2.19 -14.56 6.79
C GLN A 43 -1.46 -15.69 7.49
N LYS A 44 -0.20 -15.93 7.18
CA LYS A 44 0.64 -17.00 7.77
C LYS A 44 1.32 -16.60 9.09
N VAL A 45 1.14 -15.35 9.57
CA VAL A 45 1.68 -14.93 10.88
C VAL A 45 1.11 -15.80 12.01
N ASN A 46 1.97 -16.53 12.69
CA ASN A 46 1.69 -17.41 13.83
C ASN A 46 2.94 -17.54 14.72
N ALA A 47 2.94 -18.40 15.73
CA ALA A 47 4.06 -18.57 16.64
C ALA A 47 5.35 -19.07 15.94
N PHE A 48 5.23 -19.91 14.92
CA PHE A 48 6.39 -20.47 14.22
C PHE A 48 7.02 -19.48 13.22
N THR A 49 6.21 -18.59 12.65
CA THR A 49 6.67 -17.63 11.63
C THR A 49 7.00 -16.25 12.20
N PHE A 50 6.61 -15.96 13.43
CA PHE A 50 6.67 -14.60 14.01
C PHE A 50 8.08 -14.01 13.98
N ASP A 51 9.06 -14.72 14.51
CA ASP A 51 10.44 -14.21 14.61
C ASP A 51 11.07 -14.05 13.22
N LYS A 52 10.82 -15.00 12.32
CA LYS A 52 11.25 -14.90 10.91
C LYS A 52 10.63 -13.66 10.24
N TYR A 53 9.34 -13.41 10.47
CA TYR A 53 8.64 -12.26 9.87
C TYR A 53 9.05 -10.92 10.50
N GLN A 54 9.47 -10.90 11.77
CA GLN A 54 10.11 -9.74 12.35
C GLN A 54 11.41 -9.38 11.60
N LYS A 55 12.27 -10.37 11.37
CA LYS A 55 13.50 -10.19 10.55
C LYS A 55 13.20 -9.72 9.13
N VAL A 56 12.14 -10.26 8.49
CA VAL A 56 11.68 -9.77 7.16
C VAL A 56 11.34 -8.29 7.22
N VAL A 57 10.62 -7.86 8.26
CA VAL A 57 10.31 -6.43 8.43
C VAL A 57 11.57 -5.60 8.61
N ASP A 58 12.51 -6.03 9.45
CA ASP A 58 13.78 -5.32 9.64
C ASP A 58 14.53 -5.17 8.31
N PHE A 59 14.66 -6.25 7.56
CA PHE A 59 15.30 -6.27 6.26
C PHE A 59 14.65 -5.31 5.24
N ILE A 60 13.30 -5.30 5.16
CA ILE A 60 12.57 -4.36 4.28
C ILE A 60 12.91 -2.91 4.65
N PHE A 61 12.94 -2.60 5.95
CA PHE A 61 13.22 -1.25 6.40
C PHE A 61 14.68 -0.85 6.23
N ASP A 62 15.61 -1.79 6.21
CA ASP A 62 17.00 -1.52 5.85
C ASP A 62 17.13 -1.19 4.36
N LEU A 63 16.42 -1.90 3.48
CA LEU A 63 16.34 -1.56 2.06
C LEU A 63 15.72 -0.17 1.83
N LEU A 64 14.70 0.21 2.62
CA LEU A 64 14.08 1.54 2.59
C LEU A 64 15.06 2.63 3.04
N LYS A 65 15.80 2.42 4.13
CA LYS A 65 16.80 3.36 4.66
C LYS A 65 17.94 3.59 3.67
N SER A 66 18.30 2.57 2.91
CA SER A 66 19.34 2.63 1.87
C SER A 66 18.85 3.22 0.53
N ASP A 67 17.61 3.70 0.43
CA ASP A 67 16.94 4.20 -0.80
C ASP A 67 16.95 3.19 -1.97
N LEU A 68 17.15 1.91 -1.68
CA LEU A 68 17.12 0.85 -2.69
C LEU A 68 15.70 0.54 -3.16
N ILE A 69 14.72 0.71 -2.27
CA ILE A 69 13.30 0.52 -2.56
C ILE A 69 12.47 1.68 -2.02
N LYS A 70 11.27 1.86 -2.57
CA LYS A 70 10.26 2.75 -2.00
C LYS A 70 8.95 1.99 -1.84
N ILE A 71 8.28 2.18 -0.69
CA ILE A 71 6.96 1.58 -0.43
C ILE A 71 5.89 2.66 -0.43
N ARG A 72 4.78 2.35 -1.09
CA ARG A 72 3.58 3.19 -1.14
C ARG A 72 2.36 2.38 -0.77
N ILE A 73 1.57 2.92 0.14
CA ILE A 73 0.30 2.35 0.58
C ILE A 73 -0.82 3.33 0.25
N PHE A 74 -1.87 2.79 -0.35
CA PHE A 74 -3.11 3.50 -0.61
C PHE A 74 -4.26 2.77 0.07
N PHE A 75 -5.17 3.51 0.64
CA PHE A 75 -6.43 2.97 1.16
C PHE A 75 -7.53 4.04 1.13
N ARG A 76 -8.77 3.58 0.93
CA ARG A 76 -9.93 4.44 0.98
C ARG A 76 -10.44 4.56 2.42
N ASN A 77 -10.72 5.77 2.86
CA ASN A 77 -11.39 6.02 4.13
C ASN A 77 -12.90 6.01 3.91
N ASN A 78 -13.59 5.00 4.45
CA ASN A 78 -15.01 4.73 4.21
C ASN A 78 -15.96 5.76 4.84
N GLN A 79 -15.47 6.63 5.74
CA GLN A 79 -16.29 7.73 6.23
C GLN A 79 -16.60 8.79 5.15
N TYR A 80 -15.87 8.78 4.02
CA TYR A 80 -16.08 9.71 2.92
C TYR A 80 -16.73 8.96 1.75
N ILE A 81 -18.06 9.13 1.63
CA ILE A 81 -18.84 8.49 0.59
C ILE A 81 -18.88 9.42 -0.61
N ALA A 82 -18.33 8.95 -1.73
CA ALA A 82 -18.37 9.70 -2.98
C ALA A 82 -19.82 9.96 -3.42
N THR A 83 -20.09 11.19 -3.84
CA THR A 83 -21.37 11.59 -4.43
C THR A 83 -21.26 11.59 -5.96
N ASN A 84 -22.41 11.60 -6.64
CA ASN A 84 -22.52 11.69 -8.10
C ASN A 84 -21.84 10.54 -8.86
N LEU A 85 -21.75 9.35 -8.25
CA LEU A 85 -21.23 8.16 -8.92
C LEU A 85 -22.31 7.53 -9.82
N THR A 86 -22.01 7.38 -11.10
CA THR A 86 -22.80 6.58 -12.04
C THR A 86 -22.66 5.07 -11.76
N LYS A 87 -23.53 4.24 -12.35
CA LYS A 87 -23.39 2.79 -12.30
C LYS A 87 -22.05 2.34 -12.93
N GLU A 88 -21.63 3.03 -13.99
CA GLU A 88 -20.36 2.75 -14.66
C GLU A 88 -19.13 3.09 -13.76
N HIS A 89 -19.15 4.23 -13.07
CA HIS A 89 -18.11 4.57 -12.10
C HIS A 89 -17.97 3.49 -11.02
N LYS A 90 -19.08 2.93 -10.53
CA LYS A 90 -19.05 1.83 -9.54
C LYS A 90 -18.47 0.54 -10.14
N ARG A 91 -18.83 0.20 -11.37
CA ARG A 91 -18.28 -0.97 -12.07
C ARG A 91 -16.76 -0.84 -12.28
N LYS A 92 -16.29 0.35 -12.61
CA LYS A 92 -14.88 0.64 -12.89
C LYS A 92 -14.10 1.13 -11.67
N GLU A 93 -14.69 1.09 -10.47
CA GLU A 93 -14.06 1.65 -9.25
C GLU A 93 -12.64 1.09 -9.03
N TYR A 94 -12.45 -0.23 -9.19
CA TYR A 94 -11.15 -0.86 -9.04
C TYR A 94 -10.10 -0.24 -9.98
N SER A 95 -10.41 -0.16 -11.27
CA SER A 95 -9.52 0.40 -12.29
C SER A 95 -9.20 1.88 -12.03
N MET A 96 -10.23 2.66 -11.66
CA MET A 96 -10.08 4.09 -11.38
C MET A 96 -9.20 4.34 -10.15
N LEU A 97 -9.41 3.59 -9.06
CA LEU A 97 -8.62 3.75 -7.84
C LEU A 97 -7.18 3.28 -8.05
N TYR A 98 -6.98 2.23 -8.83
CA TYR A 98 -5.63 1.74 -9.16
C TYR A 98 -4.87 2.74 -10.04
N TYR A 99 -5.55 3.35 -11.03
CA TYR A 99 -5.01 4.46 -11.80
C TYR A 99 -4.57 5.62 -10.91
N GLN A 100 -5.44 6.03 -9.96
CA GLN A 100 -5.11 7.09 -9.00
C GLN A 100 -3.90 6.71 -8.14
N PHE A 101 -3.82 5.45 -7.70
CA PHE A 101 -2.70 4.95 -6.91
C PHE A 101 -1.38 5.09 -7.66
N ILE A 102 -1.29 4.61 -8.90
CA ILE A 102 -0.05 4.73 -9.69
C ILE A 102 0.27 6.20 -9.99
N LYS A 103 -0.74 6.97 -10.38
CA LYS A 103 -0.58 8.37 -10.77
C LYS A 103 -0.04 9.26 -9.65
N HIS A 104 -0.49 9.04 -8.41
CA HIS A 104 -0.28 10.01 -7.33
C HIS A 104 0.58 9.50 -6.16
N ALA A 105 0.52 8.20 -5.84
CA ALA A 105 1.15 7.70 -4.62
C ALA A 105 2.68 7.62 -4.73
N PHE A 106 3.20 7.27 -5.90
CA PHE A 106 4.64 7.03 -6.08
C PHE A 106 5.47 8.29 -6.28
N GLY A 107 4.83 9.45 -6.50
CA GLY A 107 5.55 10.69 -6.75
C GLY A 107 6.32 10.70 -8.07
N LEU A 108 5.95 9.84 -9.02
CA LEU A 108 6.67 9.66 -10.29
C LEU A 108 6.90 10.96 -11.07
N ARG A 109 5.98 11.91 -11.00
CA ARG A 109 6.12 13.24 -11.65
C ARG A 109 7.33 14.03 -11.18
N TYR A 110 7.86 13.68 -10.01
CA TYR A 110 9.00 14.37 -9.37
C TYR A 110 10.28 13.53 -9.43
N SER A 111 10.25 12.37 -10.10
CA SER A 111 11.35 11.42 -10.14
C SER A 111 12.46 11.79 -11.10
N ASN A 112 12.13 12.48 -12.20
CA ASN A 112 13.04 12.69 -13.30
C ASN A 112 13.74 14.06 -13.23
N ARG A 113 14.97 14.04 -12.73
CA ARG A 113 15.84 15.23 -12.70
C ARG A 113 16.76 15.33 -13.93
N THR A 114 16.90 14.26 -14.71
CA THR A 114 17.85 14.20 -15.84
C THR A 114 17.22 14.52 -17.18
N GLN A 115 15.92 14.65 -17.25
CA GLN A 115 15.14 14.90 -18.47
C GLN A 115 15.31 13.82 -19.57
N LYS A 116 15.78 12.62 -19.21
CA LYS A 116 15.83 11.46 -20.10
C LYS A 116 14.49 10.70 -20.02
N ASP A 117 14.16 9.95 -21.05
CA ASP A 117 12.97 9.07 -21.01
C ASP A 117 13.13 7.99 -19.93
N ILE A 118 12.12 7.87 -19.05
CA ILE A 118 12.03 6.85 -18.02
C ILE A 118 10.93 5.87 -18.41
N TYR A 119 11.27 4.61 -18.51
CA TYR A 119 10.32 3.54 -18.79
C TYR A 119 9.88 2.88 -17.48
N LEU A 120 8.56 2.92 -17.22
CA LEU A 120 7.97 2.30 -16.06
C LEU A 120 7.47 0.90 -16.43
N LYS A 121 8.03 -0.14 -15.77
CA LYS A 121 7.53 -1.51 -15.81
C LYS A 121 6.64 -1.75 -14.60
N ILE A 122 5.43 -2.26 -14.82
CA ILE A 122 4.40 -2.46 -13.79
C ILE A 122 4.10 -3.95 -13.71
N MET A 123 4.47 -4.55 -12.58
CA MET A 123 4.21 -5.95 -12.27
C MET A 123 3.08 -6.00 -11.23
N LEU A 124 1.96 -6.61 -11.61
CA LEU A 124 0.75 -6.67 -10.81
C LEU A 124 0.60 -8.08 -10.25
N ASP A 125 0.21 -8.18 -8.99
CA ASP A 125 -0.34 -9.42 -8.45
C ASP A 125 -1.66 -9.75 -9.14
N ASN A 126 -2.22 -10.92 -8.88
CA ASN A 126 -3.45 -11.42 -9.51
C ASN A 126 -4.52 -10.32 -9.60
N ILE A 127 -4.88 -9.96 -10.83
CA ILE A 127 -5.89 -8.95 -11.13
C ILE A 127 -7.28 -9.61 -11.01
N PRO A 128 -8.16 -9.14 -10.11
CA PRO A 128 -9.47 -9.76 -9.88
C PRO A 128 -10.50 -9.44 -10.98
N LEU A 129 -10.05 -9.19 -12.19
CA LEU A 129 -10.85 -8.88 -13.36
C LEU A 129 -10.59 -9.91 -14.46
N LYS A 130 -11.58 -10.15 -15.33
CA LYS A 130 -11.49 -11.12 -16.43
C LYS A 130 -11.92 -10.49 -17.75
N GLY A 131 -11.48 -11.09 -18.85
CA GLY A 131 -11.90 -10.72 -20.21
C GLY A 131 -11.73 -9.23 -20.49
N GLU A 132 -12.79 -8.62 -20.99
CA GLU A 132 -12.82 -7.19 -21.39
C GLU A 132 -12.49 -6.24 -20.22
N ASP A 133 -12.99 -6.52 -19.02
CA ASP A 133 -12.71 -5.67 -17.84
C ASP A 133 -11.21 -5.66 -17.48
N LYS A 134 -10.50 -6.78 -17.67
CA LYS A 134 -9.04 -6.85 -17.47
C LYS A 134 -8.30 -6.04 -18.53
N SER A 135 -8.72 -6.17 -19.80
CA SER A 135 -8.14 -5.39 -20.90
C SER A 135 -8.40 -3.89 -20.71
N GLU A 136 -9.59 -3.53 -20.27
CA GLU A 136 -9.93 -2.13 -19.96
C GLU A 136 -9.07 -1.59 -18.80
N PHE A 137 -8.85 -2.38 -17.75
CA PHE A 137 -7.97 -2.01 -16.65
C PHE A 137 -6.54 -1.73 -17.10
N ILE A 138 -5.96 -2.58 -17.95
CA ILE A 138 -4.62 -2.38 -18.52
C ILE A 138 -4.58 -1.09 -19.34
N ASN A 139 -5.62 -0.85 -20.15
CA ASN A 139 -5.76 0.38 -20.93
C ASN A 139 -5.87 1.62 -20.02
N PHE A 140 -6.54 1.53 -18.88
CA PHE A 140 -6.57 2.62 -17.90
C PHE A 140 -5.17 2.99 -17.41
N ILE A 141 -4.34 1.99 -17.09
CA ILE A 141 -2.95 2.24 -16.68
C ILE A 141 -2.15 2.85 -17.83
N TYR A 142 -2.29 2.32 -19.04
CA TYR A 142 -1.59 2.81 -20.24
C TYR A 142 -1.92 4.28 -20.55
N ARG A 143 -3.14 4.74 -20.26
CA ARG A 143 -3.57 6.14 -20.41
C ARG A 143 -2.78 7.13 -19.55
N LEU A 144 -2.00 6.67 -18.55
CA LEU A 144 -1.07 7.55 -17.82
C LEU A 144 -0.05 8.22 -18.74
N ASN A 145 0.27 7.65 -19.91
CA ASN A 145 1.10 8.28 -20.93
C ASN A 145 0.53 9.63 -21.44
N SER A 146 -0.79 9.82 -21.36
CA SER A 146 -1.46 11.06 -21.75
C SER A 146 -1.58 12.05 -20.58
N ASP A 147 -1.14 11.70 -19.38
CA ASP A 147 -1.13 12.61 -18.24
C ASP A 147 -0.01 13.64 -18.40
N GLU A 148 -0.37 14.92 -18.30
CA GLU A 148 0.56 16.05 -18.47
C GLU A 148 1.78 15.95 -17.52
N GLY A 149 1.59 15.52 -16.27
CA GLY A 149 2.67 15.34 -15.31
C GLY A 149 3.64 14.22 -15.69
N PHE A 150 3.12 13.13 -16.26
CA PHE A 150 3.94 12.03 -16.78
C PHE A 150 4.71 12.46 -18.03
N GLN A 151 4.06 13.20 -18.93
CA GLN A 151 4.70 13.75 -20.15
C GLN A 151 5.82 14.71 -19.80
N LYS A 152 5.58 15.68 -18.91
CA LYS A 152 6.60 16.64 -18.43
C LYS A 152 7.78 15.93 -17.75
N ALA A 153 7.50 14.88 -16.98
CA ALA A 153 8.54 14.06 -16.37
C ALA A 153 9.15 13.02 -17.32
N LYS A 154 8.75 12.99 -18.59
CA LYS A 154 9.21 12.03 -19.62
C LYS A 154 9.07 10.56 -19.18
N ILE A 155 8.01 10.25 -18.42
CA ILE A 155 7.68 8.89 -18.01
C ILE A 155 6.88 8.23 -19.11
N ARG A 156 7.30 7.03 -19.51
CA ARG A 156 6.71 6.22 -20.57
C ARG A 156 6.32 4.85 -20.01
N ILE A 157 5.14 4.39 -20.41
CA ILE A 157 4.65 3.05 -20.08
C ILE A 157 4.38 2.35 -21.43
N ARG A 158 5.07 1.25 -21.70
CA ARG A 158 4.78 0.43 -22.87
C ARG A 158 3.73 -0.61 -22.47
N MET A 159 2.80 -0.94 -23.37
CA MET A 159 1.75 -1.92 -23.08
C MET A 159 2.33 -3.26 -22.60
N ARG A 160 3.42 -3.71 -23.21
CA ARG A 160 4.14 -4.95 -22.83
C ARG A 160 4.81 -4.91 -21.45
N ASP A 161 4.94 -3.73 -20.88
CA ASP A 161 5.56 -3.53 -19.53
C ASP A 161 4.51 -3.49 -18.41
N ILE A 162 3.24 -3.71 -18.74
CA ILE A 162 2.14 -3.90 -17.79
C ILE A 162 1.79 -5.37 -17.79
N GLY A 163 2.14 -6.09 -16.75
CA GLY A 163 1.95 -7.54 -16.67
C GLY A 163 1.50 -8.02 -15.30
N GLU A 164 0.83 -9.17 -15.31
CA GLU A 164 0.47 -9.92 -14.11
C GLU A 164 1.56 -10.95 -13.82
N VAL A 165 1.86 -11.15 -12.55
CA VAL A 165 2.88 -12.09 -12.09
C VAL A 165 2.33 -12.92 -10.92
N ASP A 166 2.84 -14.13 -10.76
CA ASP A 166 2.51 -14.96 -9.60
C ASP A 166 3.28 -14.45 -8.37
N SER A 167 2.56 -13.97 -7.36
CA SER A 167 3.16 -13.49 -6.13
C SER A 167 3.99 -14.54 -5.39
N LYS A 168 3.74 -15.84 -5.62
CA LYS A 168 4.53 -16.91 -5.02
C LYS A 168 5.99 -16.88 -5.48
N GLU A 169 6.23 -16.40 -6.70
CA GLU A 169 7.56 -16.30 -7.29
C GLU A 169 8.19 -14.91 -7.10
N GLN A 170 7.45 -13.96 -6.51
CA GLN A 170 7.86 -12.56 -6.42
C GLN A 170 8.05 -12.10 -4.97
N LEU A 171 9.26 -12.22 -4.44
CA LEU A 171 9.60 -11.81 -3.08
C LEU A 171 9.17 -10.36 -2.75
N PRO A 172 9.33 -9.36 -3.65
CA PRO A 172 8.85 -8.02 -3.36
C PRO A 172 7.34 -7.97 -3.06
N LEU A 173 6.52 -8.73 -3.80
CA LEU A 173 5.07 -8.78 -3.57
C LEU A 173 4.72 -9.49 -2.26
N GLN A 174 5.43 -10.57 -1.92
CA GLN A 174 5.25 -11.27 -0.65
C GLN A 174 5.59 -10.38 0.54
N MET A 175 6.72 -9.68 0.49
CA MET A 175 7.14 -8.74 1.53
C MET A 175 6.16 -7.56 1.65
N MET A 176 5.60 -7.10 0.51
CA MET A 176 4.59 -6.07 0.49
C MET A 176 3.28 -6.52 1.15
N ASP A 177 2.84 -7.79 0.94
CA ASP A 177 1.61 -8.32 1.59
C ASP A 177 1.74 -8.29 3.13
N LEU A 178 2.93 -8.51 3.66
CA LEU A 178 3.17 -8.44 5.10
C LEU A 178 2.88 -7.03 5.65
N ILE A 179 3.43 -6.01 5.00
CA ILE A 179 3.25 -4.60 5.40
C ILE A 179 1.78 -4.17 5.18
N LEU A 180 1.23 -4.41 3.99
CA LEU A 180 -0.14 -4.03 3.64
C LEU A 180 -1.17 -4.73 4.52
N GLY A 181 -0.93 -6.02 4.82
CA GLY A 181 -1.77 -6.82 5.71
C GLY A 181 -1.81 -6.28 7.13
N ALA A 182 -0.66 -5.85 7.66
CA ALA A 182 -0.54 -5.24 8.99
C ALA A 182 -1.31 -3.92 9.08
N ILE A 183 -1.19 -3.06 8.07
CA ILE A 183 -1.90 -1.78 8.00
C ILE A 183 -3.42 -2.00 7.92
N CYS A 184 -3.88 -2.89 7.02
CA CYS A 184 -5.28 -3.27 6.89
C CYS A 184 -5.85 -3.82 8.21
N PHE A 185 -5.10 -4.72 8.87
CA PHE A 185 -5.47 -5.31 10.16
C PHE A 185 -5.71 -4.26 11.23
N ARG A 186 -4.82 -3.31 11.37
CA ARG A 186 -4.94 -2.24 12.37
C ARG A 186 -6.03 -1.24 12.03
N LEU A 187 -6.10 -0.80 10.77
CA LEU A 187 -7.05 0.20 10.34
C LEU A 187 -8.51 -0.28 10.47
N ASN A 188 -8.77 -1.56 10.35
CA ASN A 188 -10.11 -2.13 10.50
C ASN A 188 -10.34 -2.79 11.88
N ASN A 189 -9.62 -2.39 12.91
CA ASN A 189 -9.79 -2.85 14.30
C ASN A 189 -9.71 -4.39 14.47
N ARG A 190 -9.15 -5.12 13.51
CA ARG A 190 -9.07 -6.60 13.59
C ARG A 190 -8.22 -7.09 14.77
N HIS A 191 -7.32 -6.25 15.29
CA HIS A 191 -6.54 -6.51 16.51
C HIS A 191 -7.39 -6.57 17.78
N LYS A 192 -8.64 -6.06 17.74
CA LYS A 192 -9.57 -6.06 18.87
C LYS A 192 -10.52 -7.26 18.87
N ILE A 193 -10.50 -8.06 17.79
CA ILE A 193 -11.40 -9.23 17.68
C ILE A 193 -11.08 -10.22 18.79
N LYS A 194 -12.13 -10.59 19.52
CA LYS A 194 -12.10 -11.58 20.58
C LYS A 194 -12.89 -12.82 20.14
N ASP A 195 -12.51 -13.95 20.65
CA ASP A 195 -13.27 -15.17 20.53
C ASP A 195 -14.58 -15.05 21.31
N SER A 196 -15.69 -15.49 20.70
CA SER A 196 -17.04 -15.32 21.27
C SER A 196 -17.24 -16.14 22.57
N ASN A 197 -16.57 -17.29 22.69
CA ASN A 197 -16.76 -18.18 23.82
C ASN A 197 -15.88 -17.77 25.02
N THR A 198 -14.65 -17.34 24.75
CA THR A 198 -13.67 -17.06 25.81
C THR A 198 -13.55 -15.57 26.13
N ASN A 199 -14.16 -14.69 25.33
CA ASN A 199 -13.99 -13.22 25.37
C ASN A 199 -12.51 -12.76 25.38
N LYS A 200 -11.58 -13.63 24.96
CA LYS A 200 -10.14 -13.37 24.88
C LYS A 200 -9.70 -13.26 23.42
N ARG A 201 -8.65 -12.51 23.18
CA ARG A 201 -8.03 -12.45 21.86
C ARG A 201 -7.22 -13.72 21.61
N GLY A 202 -7.38 -14.32 20.44
CA GLY A 202 -6.60 -15.49 20.03
C GLY A 202 -5.10 -15.18 19.98
N LYS A 203 -4.26 -16.20 20.27
CA LYS A 203 -2.77 -16.08 20.24
C LYS A 203 -2.27 -15.44 18.93
N ARG A 204 -2.83 -15.85 17.80
CA ARG A 204 -2.50 -15.34 16.47
C ARG A 204 -2.80 -13.83 16.32
N THR A 205 -3.93 -13.36 16.86
CA THR A 205 -4.30 -11.93 16.87
C THR A 205 -3.31 -11.10 17.66
N VAL A 206 -2.85 -11.63 18.79
CA VAL A 206 -1.83 -10.97 19.63
C VAL A 206 -0.48 -10.87 18.91
N LEU A 207 -0.03 -11.95 18.28
CA LEU A 207 1.22 -11.95 17.50
C LEU A 207 1.15 -10.99 16.31
N LYS A 208 0.03 -10.98 15.58
CA LYS A 208 -0.21 -10.01 14.51
C LYS A 208 -0.18 -8.56 15.00
N GLU A 209 -0.71 -8.30 16.20
CA GLU A 209 -0.61 -6.95 16.79
C GLU A 209 0.83 -6.60 17.17
N LYS A 210 1.61 -7.54 17.70
CA LYS A 210 3.04 -7.31 18.00
C LYS A 210 3.83 -6.96 16.73
N LEU A 211 3.65 -7.76 15.67
CA LEU A 211 4.31 -7.53 14.38
C LEU A 211 3.89 -6.19 13.76
N TYR A 212 2.61 -5.85 13.83
CA TYR A 212 2.12 -4.53 13.41
C TYR A 212 2.80 -3.39 14.19
N LYS A 213 2.93 -3.51 15.53
CA LYS A 213 3.59 -2.49 16.35
C LYS A 213 5.05 -2.33 15.95
N HIS A 214 5.75 -3.41 15.63
CA HIS A 214 7.11 -3.39 15.13
C HIS A 214 7.21 -2.65 13.78
N ILE A 215 6.30 -2.96 12.84
CA ILE A 215 6.23 -2.24 11.54
C ILE A 215 6.03 -0.74 11.76
N VAL A 216 5.10 -0.33 12.63
CA VAL A 216 4.85 1.11 12.89
C VAL A 216 6.04 1.78 13.57
N TYR A 217 6.72 1.07 14.45
CA TYR A 217 7.95 1.56 15.05
C TYR A 217 9.00 1.88 13.97
N LYS A 218 9.24 0.94 13.04
CA LYS A 218 10.14 1.14 11.90
C LYS A 218 9.72 2.28 10.97
N ILE A 219 8.41 2.42 10.70
CA ILE A 219 7.90 3.56 9.92
C ILE A 219 8.21 4.89 10.63
N ARG A 220 8.06 4.94 11.94
CA ARG A 220 8.32 6.16 12.72
C ARG A 220 9.80 6.52 12.82
N GLU A 221 10.71 5.55 12.69
CA GLU A 221 12.14 5.84 12.52
C GLU A 221 12.39 6.61 11.20
N LEU A 222 11.66 6.29 10.12
CA LEU A 222 11.75 7.00 8.84
C LEU A 222 10.98 8.33 8.82
N LYS A 223 9.82 8.37 9.49
CA LYS A 223 8.92 9.53 9.53
C LYS A 223 8.38 9.74 10.95
N PRO A 224 9.06 10.54 11.78
CA PRO A 224 8.54 10.93 13.09
C PRO A 224 7.14 11.53 13.00
N GLY A 225 6.27 11.24 13.96
CA GLY A 225 4.90 11.71 13.98
C GLY A 225 3.95 11.00 13.00
N PHE A 226 4.39 9.92 12.35
CA PHE A 226 3.57 9.15 11.42
C PHE A 226 2.25 8.68 12.04
N ASN A 227 1.12 9.01 11.37
CA ASN A 227 -0.22 8.55 11.71
C ASN A 227 -0.71 7.56 10.67
N ILE A 228 -0.97 6.34 11.08
CA ILE A 228 -1.37 5.24 10.20
C ILE A 228 -2.70 5.50 9.43
N GLY A 229 -3.62 6.26 10.01
CA GLY A 229 -4.97 6.51 9.43
C GLY A 229 -5.03 7.70 8.48
N GLU A 230 -3.94 8.44 8.33
CA GLU A 230 -3.88 9.65 7.53
C GLU A 230 -2.84 9.53 6.43
N SER A 231 -2.94 10.41 5.43
CA SER A 231 -1.88 10.55 4.43
C SER A 231 -0.60 11.03 5.09
N THR A 232 0.55 10.52 4.63
CA THR A 232 1.86 11.00 5.11
C THR A 232 2.01 12.47 4.73
N GLY A 233 2.22 13.32 5.73
CA GLY A 233 2.46 14.74 5.50
C GLY A 233 3.75 14.97 4.72
N ILE A 234 3.71 15.92 3.79
CA ILE A 234 4.85 16.36 2.99
C ILE A 234 5.16 17.81 3.30
N SER A 235 6.42 18.20 3.29
CA SER A 235 6.88 19.57 3.46
C SER A 235 7.10 20.25 2.10
N ALA A 236 7.51 19.46 1.11
CA ALA A 236 7.70 19.89 -0.29
C ALA A 236 7.07 18.86 -1.24
N MET A 237 6.77 19.28 -2.47
CA MET A 237 6.15 18.38 -3.46
C MET A 237 7.06 17.20 -3.84
N ASP A 238 8.37 17.41 -3.82
CA ASP A 238 9.38 16.38 -4.09
C ASP A 238 9.42 15.29 -3.03
N ASP A 239 8.91 15.55 -1.82
CA ASP A 239 8.81 14.54 -0.77
C ASP A 239 7.97 13.33 -1.19
N LYS A 240 7.02 13.53 -2.12
CA LYS A 240 6.25 12.42 -2.70
C LYS A 240 7.13 11.37 -3.38
N TRP A 241 8.23 11.82 -3.97
CA TRP A 241 9.24 10.95 -4.54
C TRP A 241 10.33 10.57 -3.53
N ASN A 242 10.84 11.55 -2.76
CA ASN A 242 12.02 11.36 -1.92
C ASN A 242 11.76 10.46 -0.70
N TYR A 243 10.56 10.50 -0.10
CA TYR A 243 10.30 9.64 1.04
C TYR A 243 10.38 8.15 0.66
N PRO A 244 11.13 7.34 1.42
CA PRO A 244 11.22 5.91 1.17
C PRO A 244 9.88 5.20 1.42
N TYR A 245 9.08 5.68 2.39
CA TYR A 245 7.80 5.12 2.76
C TYR A 245 6.71 6.20 2.85
N SER A 246 5.53 5.96 2.28
CA SER A 246 4.38 6.85 2.46
C SER A 246 3.03 6.16 2.35
N HIS A 247 2.03 6.73 3.06
CA HIS A 247 0.62 6.39 2.97
C HIS A 247 -0.18 7.46 2.24
N TRP A 248 -1.21 7.03 1.53
CA TRP A 248 -2.24 7.90 0.99
C TRP A 248 -3.64 7.43 1.43
N SER A 249 -4.23 8.15 2.37
CA SER A 249 -5.62 8.01 2.78
C SER A 249 -6.50 8.74 1.77
N PHE A 250 -7.06 7.99 0.82
CA PHE A 250 -7.86 8.56 -0.27
C PHE A 250 -9.21 9.06 0.24
N LYS A 251 -9.54 10.27 -0.17
CA LYS A 251 -10.84 10.92 0.03
C LYS A 251 -11.34 11.40 -1.33
N PRO A 252 -12.56 11.02 -1.77
CA PRO A 252 -13.13 11.56 -2.99
C PRO A 252 -13.27 13.08 -2.93
N TYR A 253 -13.10 13.75 -4.06
CA TYR A 253 -13.23 15.21 -4.13
C TYR A 253 -14.66 15.65 -3.73
N SER A 254 -15.68 15.05 -4.36
CA SER A 254 -17.08 15.26 -4.00
C SER A 254 -17.54 14.10 -3.11
N CYS A 255 -17.79 14.38 -1.83
CA CYS A 255 -18.20 13.36 -0.88
C CYS A 255 -19.06 13.91 0.24
N VAL A 256 -19.87 13.04 0.82
CA VAL A 256 -20.56 13.26 2.10
C VAL A 256 -19.87 12.45 3.19
N ARG A 257 -19.96 12.93 4.43
CA ARG A 257 -19.30 12.27 5.57
C ARG A 257 -20.28 11.37 6.31
N ASP A 258 -19.98 10.09 6.38
CA ASP A 258 -20.69 9.11 7.21
C ASP A 258 -19.93 8.91 8.54
N LEU A 259 -20.46 9.50 9.61
CA LEU A 259 -19.86 9.42 10.94
C LEU A 259 -19.94 8.00 11.53
N SER A 260 -20.85 7.14 11.07
CA SER A 260 -20.93 5.75 11.53
C SER A 260 -19.68 4.96 11.17
N LYS A 261 -19.00 5.33 10.10
CA LYS A 261 -17.74 4.75 9.61
C LYS A 261 -16.47 5.43 10.17
N SER A 262 -16.64 6.40 11.10
CA SER A 262 -15.52 7.09 11.72
C SER A 262 -14.98 6.30 12.91
N LYS A 263 -13.64 6.19 13.03
CA LYS A 263 -12.98 5.63 14.22
C LYS A 263 -12.87 6.62 15.38
N LYS A 264 -13.02 7.90 15.12
CA LYS A 264 -13.07 8.91 16.19
C LYS A 264 -14.32 8.65 17.01
N LYS A 265 -14.20 8.62 18.34
CA LYS A 265 -15.38 8.65 19.22
C LYS A 265 -16.24 9.83 18.77
N LYS A 266 -17.58 9.64 18.73
CA LYS A 266 -18.50 10.76 18.60
C LYS A 266 -18.02 11.83 19.56
N ASP A 267 -17.63 13.00 19.05
CA ASP A 267 -17.42 14.16 19.90
C ASP A 267 -18.68 14.29 20.73
N GLY A 268 -18.54 14.36 22.04
CA GLY A 268 -19.67 14.66 22.92
C GLY A 268 -20.37 15.93 22.42
N PRO A 269 -21.59 16.22 22.84
CA PRO A 269 -22.33 17.38 22.36
C PRO A 269 -21.40 18.60 22.40
N LEU A 270 -21.36 19.34 21.29
CA LEU A 270 -20.59 20.59 21.19
C LEU A 270 -20.92 21.41 22.42
N LYS A 271 -19.94 21.68 23.28
CA LYS A 271 -20.13 22.63 24.37
C LYS A 271 -20.54 23.96 23.73
N PRO A 272 -21.62 24.56 24.16
CA PRO A 272 -22.02 25.88 23.67
C PRO A 272 -20.83 26.82 23.88
N THR A 273 -20.34 27.41 22.81
CA THR A 273 -19.43 28.56 22.90
C THR A 273 -20.27 29.75 23.35
N TRP A 274 -20.07 30.13 24.60
CA TRP A 274 -20.55 31.42 25.14
C TRP A 274 -19.63 32.55 24.67
#